data_d8ed2cce91c327b5bcca1f5c262f45ae
#
_entry.id   d8ed2cce91c327b5bcca1f5c262f45ae
#
_cell.length_a   1.000
_cell.length_b   1.000
_cell.length_c   1.000
_cell.angle_alpha   90.00
_cell.angle_beta   90.00
_cell.angle_gamma   90.00
#
_symmetry.space_group_name_H-M   'P 1'
#
loop_
_entity.id
_entity.type
_entity.pdbx_description
1 polymer ?
#
loop_
_entity_poly.entity_id
_entity_poly.type
_entity_poly.pdbx_seq_one_letter_code
_entity_poly.pdbx_strand_id
1 'polypeptide(L)'
;MGFPYRFSDDRDRNRSGAIWLLVMALLTGCQHAPPPAPAPTPAPSTKLVAPVLPVEAPKPPIPLGDVIIVAGQRFVTGTRVVTWLEKGAYRASPKTYDVRQWPAPPGDKEPRKAIPAGLASLQSHVDQLVLHYDQAGLSRICFDALEQRGLSIHFMIDVDGTIYQPIDLEARAMHATTSNSRSIGIEIANVGAFPPKETQPLAKWYQADVPGKVRIKPPKEVKETRIHTPNFVARPARPAPVRGIVQGRMLTQYDYTPEQYAALAKLTATLCRVFPLIKCDYPRDAAGHLITHTLPDAVLEKYQGILGHFHIQENKIDPGPAFDWEKIVGHP
;
A
#
# COMPACT_ATOMS: atom_id res chain seq x y z
N MET A 1 -29.09 7.48 9.34
CA MET A 1 -29.53 6.83 8.07
C MET A 1 -28.29 6.17 7.49
N GLY A 2 -28.21 4.83 7.57
CA GLY A 2 -27.05 4.08 7.15
C GLY A 2 -26.91 4.04 5.63
N PHE A 3 -25.71 4.22 5.13
CA PHE A 3 -25.39 4.04 3.72
C PHE A 3 -25.54 2.55 3.37
N PRO A 4 -26.25 2.17 2.30
CA PRO A 4 -26.46 0.77 1.93
C PRO A 4 -25.30 0.21 1.12
N TYR A 5 -24.08 0.24 1.65
CA TYR A 5 -22.95 -0.44 1.02
C TYR A 5 -22.59 -1.66 1.85
N ARG A 6 -23.03 -2.85 1.39
CA ARG A 6 -22.55 -4.12 1.93
C ARG A 6 -21.14 -4.39 1.41
N PHE A 7 -20.15 -4.09 2.25
CA PHE A 7 -18.82 -4.64 2.09
C PHE A 7 -18.82 -6.08 2.65
N SER A 8 -18.28 -7.03 1.91
CA SER A 8 -18.12 -8.40 2.39
C SER A 8 -17.15 -8.44 3.58
N ASP A 9 -17.58 -9.06 4.66
CA ASP A 9 -16.82 -9.25 5.91
C ASP A 9 -15.83 -10.42 5.70
N ASP A 10 -14.55 -10.12 5.57
CA ASP A 10 -13.47 -11.10 5.50
C ASP A 10 -12.88 -11.35 6.90
N ARG A 11 -13.60 -12.11 7.72
CA ARG A 11 -13.01 -12.73 8.91
C ARG A 11 -12.69 -14.19 8.63
N ASP A 12 -11.42 -14.49 8.36
CA ASP A 12 -10.90 -15.84 8.27
C ASP A 12 -11.09 -16.60 9.59
N ARG A 13 -11.91 -17.65 9.53
CA ARG A 13 -12.01 -18.66 10.59
C ARG A 13 -11.08 -19.81 10.27
N ASN A 14 -9.94 -19.89 10.94
CA ASN A 14 -9.09 -21.06 10.92
C ASN A 14 -9.33 -21.87 12.21
N ARG A 15 -9.87 -23.08 12.07
CA ARG A 15 -10.02 -24.07 13.16
C ARG A 15 -8.97 -25.15 13.03
N SER A 16 -8.19 -25.29 14.10
CA SER A 16 -7.11 -26.26 14.30
C SER A 16 -7.62 -27.67 14.57
N GLY A 17 -6.93 -28.67 14.01
CA GLY A 17 -6.96 -30.05 14.49
C GLY A 17 -5.57 -30.54 14.86
N ALA A 18 -5.37 -30.90 16.12
CA ALA A 18 -4.12 -31.42 16.65
C ALA A 18 -4.02 -32.94 16.49
N ILE A 19 -2.87 -33.44 16.06
CA ILE A 19 -2.49 -34.88 16.16
C ILE A 19 -1.07 -34.95 16.70
N TRP A 20 -0.91 -35.73 17.79
CA TRP A 20 0.35 -36.05 18.45
C TRP A 20 1.03 -37.25 17.78
N LEU A 21 2.34 -37.18 17.57
CA LEU A 21 3.17 -38.36 17.34
C LEU A 21 4.52 -38.27 18.04
N LEU A 22 4.79 -39.31 18.77
CA LEU A 22 5.92 -39.62 19.64
C LEU A 22 7.12 -40.08 18.80
N VAL A 23 8.35 -39.60 19.04
CA VAL A 23 9.56 -40.20 18.49
C VAL A 23 10.63 -40.38 19.58
N MET A 24 11.11 -41.62 19.64
CA MET A 24 12.13 -42.14 20.54
C MET A 24 13.54 -41.62 20.24
N ALA A 25 14.31 -41.47 21.31
CA ALA A 25 15.74 -41.19 21.28
C ALA A 25 16.56 -42.46 21.13
N LEU A 26 17.62 -42.42 20.32
CA LEU A 26 18.71 -43.42 20.31
C LEU A 26 20.02 -42.74 20.71
N LEU A 27 20.61 -43.26 21.77
CA LEU A 27 21.93 -42.93 22.31
C LEU A 27 23.02 -43.69 21.54
N THR A 28 24.09 -43.01 21.07
CA THR A 28 25.33 -43.66 20.71
C THR A 28 26.54 -42.87 21.25
N GLY A 29 27.49 -43.65 21.75
CA GLY A 29 28.53 -43.28 22.69
C GLY A 29 29.67 -42.40 22.17
N CYS A 30 30.29 -41.73 23.13
CA CYS A 30 31.49 -40.89 22.98
C CYS A 30 32.74 -41.73 23.01
N GLN A 31 33.63 -41.56 22.01
CA GLN A 31 35.04 -41.96 22.12
C GLN A 31 35.89 -40.72 22.39
N HIS A 32 36.77 -40.79 23.41
CA HIS A 32 37.67 -39.71 23.81
C HIS A 32 38.91 -39.70 22.94
N ALA A 33 39.24 -38.55 22.38
CA ALA A 33 40.53 -38.26 21.72
C ALA A 33 41.53 -37.64 22.74
N PRO A 34 42.83 -37.87 22.62
CA PRO A 34 43.85 -37.32 23.53
C PRO A 34 44.07 -35.80 23.32
N PRO A 35 44.56 -35.07 24.33
CA PRO A 35 44.69 -33.62 24.28
C PRO A 35 45.79 -33.16 23.33
N PRO A 36 45.63 -32.03 22.60
CA PRO A 36 46.67 -31.46 21.73
C PRO A 36 47.76 -30.75 22.56
N ALA A 37 48.96 -30.72 22.00
CA ALA A 37 50.13 -30.06 22.55
C ALA A 37 49.96 -28.53 22.67
N PRO A 38 50.65 -27.83 23.57
CA PRO A 38 50.51 -26.41 23.79
C PRO A 38 51.02 -25.60 22.61
N ALA A 39 50.22 -24.64 22.16
CA ALA A 39 50.53 -23.71 21.08
C ALA A 39 51.57 -22.65 21.51
N PRO A 40 52.43 -22.19 20.59
CA PRO A 40 53.43 -21.15 20.89
C PRO A 40 52.75 -19.81 21.22
N THR A 41 53.33 -19.11 22.19
CA THR A 41 52.88 -17.79 22.67
C THR A 41 52.92 -16.76 21.52
N PRO A 42 51.82 -16.06 21.23
CA PRO A 42 51.84 -15.02 20.20
C PRO A 42 52.65 -13.80 20.64
N ALA A 43 53.44 -13.25 19.72
CA ALA A 43 54.14 -11.98 19.89
C ALA A 43 53.16 -10.80 20.08
N PRO A 44 53.55 -9.73 20.77
CA PRO A 44 52.68 -8.59 21.04
C PRO A 44 52.25 -7.91 19.74
N SER A 45 50.96 -7.96 19.46
CA SER A 45 50.31 -7.34 18.29
C SER A 45 50.19 -5.84 18.55
N THR A 46 50.97 -5.04 17.82
CA THR A 46 50.80 -3.57 17.78
C THR A 46 49.47 -3.26 17.12
N LYS A 47 48.45 -2.86 17.92
CA LYS A 47 47.19 -2.38 17.40
C LYS A 47 47.41 -1.12 16.57
N LEU A 48 47.37 -1.24 15.25
CA LEU A 48 47.18 -0.12 14.36
C LEU A 48 45.82 0.51 14.67
N VAL A 49 45.80 1.70 15.29
CA VAL A 49 44.62 2.52 15.45
C VAL A 49 44.24 3.05 14.06
N ALA A 50 43.17 2.52 13.50
CA ALA A 50 42.62 3.02 12.26
C ALA A 50 42.23 4.51 12.45
N PRO A 51 42.50 5.38 11.44
CA PRO A 51 42.09 6.78 11.52
C PRO A 51 40.58 6.85 11.69
N VAL A 52 40.12 7.51 12.77
CA VAL A 52 38.71 7.83 12.99
C VAL A 52 38.33 8.83 11.90
N LEU A 53 37.57 8.39 10.90
CA LEU A 53 36.96 9.27 9.92
C LEU A 53 36.06 10.26 10.65
N PRO A 54 36.06 11.56 10.28
CA PRO A 54 35.14 12.53 10.87
C PRO A 54 33.72 12.04 10.74
N VAL A 55 33.00 11.87 11.83
CA VAL A 55 31.55 11.65 11.82
C VAL A 55 30.91 12.89 11.24
N GLU A 56 30.40 12.80 10.00
CA GLU A 56 29.65 13.89 9.37
C GLU A 56 28.49 14.27 10.31
N ALA A 57 28.39 15.56 10.63
CA ALA A 57 27.29 16.05 11.47
C ALA A 57 25.94 15.66 10.84
N PRO A 58 24.95 15.19 11.63
CA PRO A 58 23.66 14.79 11.11
C PRO A 58 23.04 15.95 10.32
N LYS A 59 22.72 15.71 9.05
CA LYS A 59 22.02 16.69 8.21
C LYS A 59 20.69 17.07 8.88
N PRO A 60 20.32 18.35 8.87
CA PRO A 60 19.04 18.76 9.42
C PRO A 60 17.90 18.02 8.73
N PRO A 61 16.84 17.63 9.47
CA PRO A 61 15.73 16.89 8.89
C PRO A 61 15.04 17.72 7.80
N ILE A 62 14.72 17.07 6.66
CA ILE A 62 13.96 17.69 5.56
C ILE A 62 12.61 18.17 6.12
N PRO A 63 12.17 19.42 5.83
CA PRO A 63 10.87 19.92 6.29
C PRO A 63 9.69 19.04 5.86
N LEU A 64 8.57 19.10 6.57
CA LEU A 64 7.30 18.46 6.15
C LEU A 64 6.64 19.28 5.02
N GLY A 65 5.68 18.67 4.33
CA GLY A 65 4.85 19.32 3.31
C GLY A 65 4.91 18.66 1.93
N ASP A 66 6.05 18.05 1.59
CA ASP A 66 6.22 17.29 0.33
C ASP A 66 7.03 16.00 0.53
N VAL A 67 7.05 15.48 1.75
CA VAL A 67 7.82 14.29 2.12
C VAL A 67 6.92 13.17 2.58
N ILE A 68 7.30 11.93 2.25
CA ILE A 68 6.81 10.72 2.90
C ILE A 68 7.78 10.28 4.00
N ILE A 69 7.27 9.52 4.96
CA ILE A 69 8.05 8.97 6.07
C ILE A 69 8.11 7.45 5.93
N VAL A 70 9.33 6.91 5.94
CA VAL A 70 9.62 5.48 5.82
C VAL A 70 10.60 5.09 6.91
N ALA A 71 10.19 4.28 7.86
CA ALA A 71 10.99 3.90 9.03
C ALA A 71 11.61 5.14 9.71
N GLY A 72 10.81 6.17 9.95
CA GLY A 72 11.22 7.44 10.55
C GLY A 72 12.04 8.37 9.65
N GLN A 73 12.46 7.95 8.47
CA GLN A 73 13.24 8.74 7.51
C GLN A 73 12.34 9.49 6.52
N ARG A 74 12.74 10.69 6.09
CA ARG A 74 11.97 11.56 5.19
C ARG A 74 12.49 11.47 3.75
N PHE A 75 11.57 11.29 2.80
CA PHE A 75 11.86 11.22 1.36
C PHE A 75 10.99 12.21 0.60
N VAL A 76 11.62 13.11 -0.16
CA VAL A 76 10.94 14.14 -0.95
C VAL A 76 10.20 13.49 -2.12
N THR A 77 8.93 13.86 -2.30
CA THR A 77 8.05 13.41 -3.40
C THR A 77 7.89 14.46 -4.49
N GLY A 78 8.12 15.74 -4.18
CA GLY A 78 7.84 16.86 -5.07
C GLY A 78 6.35 17.13 -5.28
N THR A 79 5.50 16.64 -4.37
CA THR A 79 4.06 16.94 -4.33
C THR A 79 3.61 17.02 -2.88
N ARG A 80 2.44 17.64 -2.63
CA ARG A 80 1.94 17.83 -1.27
C ARG A 80 1.65 16.50 -0.57
N VAL A 81 2.26 16.32 0.60
CA VAL A 81 2.00 15.22 1.52
C VAL A 81 1.70 15.79 2.91
N VAL A 82 0.60 15.35 3.50
CA VAL A 82 0.22 15.64 4.89
C VAL A 82 0.43 14.36 5.69
N THR A 83 1.42 14.35 6.58
CA THR A 83 1.77 13.18 7.38
C THR A 83 1.03 13.20 8.72
N TRP A 84 0.93 12.05 9.37
CA TRP A 84 0.31 11.91 10.71
C TRP A 84 1.02 12.74 11.81
N LEU A 85 2.19 13.31 11.53
CA LEU A 85 2.92 14.18 12.46
C LEU A 85 2.38 15.61 12.48
N GLU A 86 1.58 16.00 11.48
CA GLU A 86 1.08 17.36 11.34
C GLU A 86 -0.20 17.55 12.14
N LYS A 87 -0.42 18.78 12.61
CA LYS A 87 -1.61 19.13 13.40
C LYS A 87 -2.88 18.96 12.54
N GLY A 88 -3.84 18.19 13.04
CA GLY A 88 -5.12 17.95 12.36
C GLY A 88 -5.06 16.96 11.20
N ALA A 89 -3.90 16.32 10.98
CA ALA A 89 -3.74 15.25 10.00
C ALA A 89 -4.49 13.97 10.43
N TYR A 90 -4.72 13.09 9.46
CA TYR A 90 -5.20 11.75 9.73
C TYR A 90 -4.10 10.92 10.39
N ARG A 91 -4.46 10.24 11.50
CA ARG A 91 -3.55 9.34 12.21
C ARG A 91 -4.27 8.04 12.48
N ALA A 92 -3.81 6.95 11.88
CA ALA A 92 -4.39 5.64 12.09
C ALA A 92 -4.28 5.18 13.55
N SER A 93 -5.33 4.58 14.07
CA SER A 93 -5.35 4.00 15.40
C SER A 93 -4.38 2.81 15.48
N PRO A 94 -3.59 2.63 16.55
CA PRO A 94 -2.73 1.46 16.73
C PRO A 94 -3.47 0.11 16.68
N LYS A 95 -4.79 0.11 16.73
CA LYS A 95 -5.63 -1.09 16.63
C LYS A 95 -5.92 -1.50 15.18
N THR A 96 -5.62 -0.65 14.20
CA THR A 96 -5.96 -0.84 12.79
C THR A 96 -4.77 -1.32 11.94
N TYR A 97 -3.57 -1.38 12.51
CA TYR A 97 -2.36 -1.88 11.85
C TYR A 97 -1.53 -2.74 12.79
N ASP A 98 -0.52 -3.41 12.27
CA ASP A 98 0.34 -4.33 13.00
C ASP A 98 1.81 -4.15 12.58
N VAL A 99 2.73 -4.89 13.17
CA VAL A 99 4.10 -5.01 12.68
C VAL A 99 4.14 -5.87 11.42
N ARG A 100 5.03 -5.53 10.48
CA ARG A 100 5.26 -6.38 9.31
C ARG A 100 5.87 -7.71 9.71
N GLN A 101 5.48 -8.75 9.00
CA GLN A 101 5.90 -10.12 9.28
C GLN A 101 6.44 -10.76 7.99
N TRP A 102 7.44 -11.62 8.12
CA TRP A 102 7.87 -12.44 7.00
C TRP A 102 6.71 -13.35 6.53
N PRO A 103 6.56 -13.55 5.22
CA PRO A 103 5.60 -14.52 4.73
C PRO A 103 5.98 -15.91 5.29
N ALA A 104 5.00 -16.65 5.75
CA ALA A 104 5.22 -18.06 6.08
C ALA A 104 5.44 -18.84 4.78
N PRO A 105 6.41 -19.76 4.72
CA PRO A 105 6.50 -20.74 3.63
C PRO A 105 5.17 -21.50 3.51
N PRO A 106 4.78 -21.93 2.31
CA PRO A 106 3.58 -22.74 2.12
C PRO A 106 3.59 -23.97 3.04
N GLY A 107 2.57 -24.10 3.87
CA GLY A 107 2.42 -25.21 4.84
C GLY A 107 3.10 -25.01 6.19
N ASP A 108 3.82 -23.91 6.40
CA ASP A 108 4.44 -23.59 7.69
C ASP A 108 3.37 -23.11 8.69
N LYS A 109 3.36 -23.75 9.88
CA LYS A 109 2.45 -23.42 10.99
C LYS A 109 3.12 -22.59 12.08
N GLU A 110 4.42 -22.30 11.94
CA GLU A 110 5.15 -21.50 12.91
C GLU A 110 4.62 -20.05 12.96
N PRO A 111 4.69 -19.40 14.15
CA PRO A 111 4.35 -17.99 14.26
C PRO A 111 5.22 -17.16 13.31
N ARG A 112 4.58 -16.30 12.52
CA ARG A 112 5.29 -15.42 11.60
C ARG A 112 6.23 -14.51 12.37
N LYS A 113 7.51 -14.52 12.01
CA LYS A 113 8.50 -13.63 12.61
C LYS A 113 8.26 -12.19 12.14
N ALA A 114 8.31 -11.24 13.08
CA ALA A 114 8.33 -9.82 12.74
C ALA A 114 9.56 -9.51 11.89
N ILE A 115 9.40 -8.62 10.91
CA ILE A 115 10.53 -8.08 10.16
C ILE A 115 11.29 -7.15 11.10
N PRO A 116 12.63 -7.17 11.14
CA PRO A 116 13.40 -6.20 11.89
C PRO A 116 13.03 -4.77 11.48
N ALA A 117 13.01 -3.86 12.44
CA ALA A 117 12.73 -2.46 12.17
C ALA A 117 13.80 -1.81 11.27
N GLY A 118 13.40 -0.76 10.56
CA GLY A 118 14.31 0.09 9.80
C GLY A 118 14.23 -0.07 8.27
N LEU A 119 14.73 0.95 7.60
CA LEU A 119 14.61 1.12 6.15
C LEU A 119 15.20 -0.07 5.35
N ALA A 120 16.39 -0.53 5.69
CA ALA A 120 17.06 -1.62 4.98
C ALA A 120 16.24 -2.92 5.00
N SER A 121 15.61 -3.21 6.13
CA SER A 121 14.71 -4.35 6.28
C SER A 121 13.47 -4.21 5.39
N LEU A 122 12.85 -3.03 5.37
CA LEU A 122 11.71 -2.75 4.49
C LEU A 122 12.10 -2.87 3.01
N GLN A 123 13.26 -2.35 2.61
CA GLN A 123 13.77 -2.42 1.24
C GLN A 123 14.01 -3.84 0.75
N SER A 124 14.35 -4.77 1.64
CA SER A 124 14.55 -6.19 1.31
C SER A 124 13.25 -7.00 1.32
N HIS A 125 12.12 -6.40 1.71
CA HIS A 125 10.88 -7.13 1.93
C HIS A 125 9.67 -6.55 1.16
N VAL A 126 9.54 -5.23 1.10
CA VAL A 126 8.42 -4.56 0.44
C VAL A 126 8.68 -4.54 -1.07
N ASP A 127 7.79 -5.18 -1.83
CA ASP A 127 7.95 -5.39 -3.27
C ASP A 127 6.65 -5.18 -4.07
N GLN A 128 5.58 -4.71 -3.41
CA GLN A 128 4.30 -4.43 -4.06
C GLN A 128 3.75 -3.06 -3.67
N LEU A 129 3.14 -2.35 -4.64
CA LEU A 129 2.19 -1.27 -4.41
C LEU A 129 0.79 -1.80 -4.75
N VAL A 130 -0.21 -1.53 -3.89
CA VAL A 130 -1.60 -1.93 -4.15
C VAL A 130 -2.46 -0.70 -4.22
N LEU A 131 -3.12 -0.52 -5.37
CA LEU A 131 -3.98 0.61 -5.65
C LEU A 131 -5.44 0.24 -5.41
N HIS A 132 -6.13 1.13 -4.70
CA HIS A 132 -7.55 1.05 -4.42
C HIS A 132 -8.28 2.31 -4.89
N TYR A 133 -9.55 2.21 -5.19
CA TYR A 133 -10.44 3.35 -5.05
C TYR A 133 -11.16 3.24 -3.70
N ASP A 134 -11.37 4.37 -3.04
CA ASP A 134 -11.87 4.41 -1.68
C ASP A 134 -13.40 4.19 -1.54
N GLN A 135 -14.14 4.11 -2.64
CA GLN A 135 -15.62 4.10 -2.69
C GLN A 135 -16.30 5.26 -1.91
N ALA A 136 -15.54 6.10 -1.28
CA ALA A 136 -16.00 7.18 -0.42
C ALA A 136 -16.00 8.52 -1.14
N GLY A 137 -15.19 8.66 -2.20
CA GLY A 137 -15.06 9.85 -3.03
C GLY A 137 -14.31 11.01 -2.38
N LEU A 138 -13.90 10.90 -1.11
CA LEU A 138 -13.09 11.86 -0.36
C LEU A 138 -12.26 11.13 0.69
N SER A 139 -10.99 11.50 0.84
CA SER A 139 -10.05 10.88 1.80
C SER A 139 -10.55 10.95 3.25
N ARG A 140 -11.27 12.01 3.63
CA ARG A 140 -11.86 12.11 4.97
C ARG A 140 -12.88 10.99 5.25
N ILE A 141 -13.77 10.75 4.30
CA ILE A 141 -14.82 9.72 4.47
C ILE A 141 -14.17 8.33 4.45
N CYS A 142 -13.19 8.13 3.57
CA CYS A 142 -12.40 6.90 3.52
C CYS A 142 -11.72 6.62 4.86
N PHE A 143 -11.00 7.60 5.42
CA PHE A 143 -10.30 7.44 6.70
C PHE A 143 -11.26 7.05 7.83
N ASP A 144 -12.37 7.77 7.98
CA ASP A 144 -13.39 7.48 9.01
C ASP A 144 -13.94 6.04 8.85
N ALA A 145 -14.19 5.61 7.61
CA ALA A 145 -14.69 4.26 7.31
C ALA A 145 -13.66 3.16 7.61
N LEU A 146 -12.39 3.38 7.29
CA LEU A 146 -11.30 2.44 7.61
C LEU A 146 -11.14 2.28 9.13
N GLU A 147 -11.10 3.38 9.88
CA GLU A 147 -11.00 3.36 11.35
C GLU A 147 -12.18 2.61 12.00
N GLN A 148 -13.42 2.87 11.56
CA GLN A 148 -14.61 2.18 12.06
C GLN A 148 -14.59 0.67 11.79
N ARG A 149 -13.92 0.24 10.72
CA ARG A 149 -13.82 -1.18 10.31
C ARG A 149 -12.60 -1.89 10.86
N GLY A 150 -11.71 -1.19 11.60
CA GLY A 150 -10.44 -1.74 12.07
C GLY A 150 -9.45 -2.02 10.92
N LEU A 151 -9.54 -1.23 9.84
CA LEU A 151 -8.67 -1.31 8.67
C LEU A 151 -7.73 -0.09 8.62
N SER A 152 -6.69 -0.17 7.82
CA SER A 152 -5.73 0.92 7.64
C SER A 152 -5.15 0.93 6.23
N ILE A 153 -4.55 2.06 5.88
CA ILE A 153 -3.88 2.28 4.60
C ILE A 153 -2.63 3.13 4.82
N HIS A 154 -1.63 3.01 3.98
CA HIS A 154 -0.41 3.80 4.07
C HIS A 154 -0.58 5.20 3.48
N PHE A 155 -1.31 5.32 2.37
CA PHE A 155 -1.58 6.58 1.71
C PHE A 155 -3.04 6.71 1.28
N MET A 156 -3.54 7.94 1.33
CA MET A 156 -4.78 8.34 0.66
C MET A 156 -4.48 9.54 -0.25
N ILE A 157 -5.08 9.58 -1.45
CA ILE A 157 -4.96 10.69 -2.39
C ILE A 157 -6.33 11.30 -2.61
N ASP A 158 -6.52 12.53 -2.12
CA ASP A 158 -7.80 13.23 -2.27
C ASP A 158 -7.98 13.80 -3.67
N VAL A 159 -9.18 14.25 -3.99
CA VAL A 159 -9.57 14.75 -5.32
C VAL A 159 -8.73 15.94 -5.82
N ASP A 160 -8.10 16.69 -4.91
CA ASP A 160 -7.19 17.81 -5.23
C ASP A 160 -5.72 17.37 -5.37
N GLY A 161 -5.44 16.06 -5.35
CA GLY A 161 -4.10 15.50 -5.41
C GLY A 161 -3.31 15.57 -4.09
N THR A 162 -3.89 16.08 -3.00
CA THR A 162 -3.23 16.04 -1.70
C THR A 162 -3.08 14.60 -1.23
N ILE A 163 -1.86 14.21 -0.91
CA ILE A 163 -1.55 12.90 -0.34
C ILE A 163 -1.62 13.00 1.19
N TYR A 164 -2.31 12.08 1.81
CA TYR A 164 -2.29 11.87 3.26
C TYR A 164 -1.58 10.59 3.59
N GLN A 165 -0.66 10.66 4.56
CA GLN A 165 0.05 9.49 5.08
C GLN A 165 -0.33 9.31 6.56
N PRO A 166 -1.29 8.43 6.91
CA PRO A 166 -1.76 8.26 8.29
C PRO A 166 -0.86 7.39 9.19
N ILE A 167 0.07 6.61 8.62
CA ILE A 167 1.02 5.74 9.34
C ILE A 167 2.37 5.69 8.63
N ASP A 168 3.43 5.34 9.38
CA ASP A 168 4.75 5.01 8.80
C ASP A 168 4.65 3.73 7.96
N LEU A 169 5.44 3.66 6.88
CA LEU A 169 5.50 2.46 6.02
C LEU A 169 6.10 1.24 6.72
N GLU A 170 6.71 1.43 7.89
CA GLU A 170 7.17 0.34 8.75
C GLU A 170 6.00 -0.49 9.29
N ALA A 171 4.83 0.11 9.44
CA ALA A 171 3.62 -0.59 9.83
C ALA A 171 3.07 -1.50 8.71
N ARG A 172 2.44 -2.59 9.10
CA ARG A 172 1.63 -3.44 8.23
C ARG A 172 0.20 -2.93 8.22
N ALA A 173 -0.18 -2.22 7.16
CA ALA A 173 -1.57 -1.80 6.97
C ALA A 173 -2.47 -3.00 6.60
N MET A 174 -3.75 -2.89 6.96
CA MET A 174 -4.77 -3.90 6.73
C MET A 174 -5.67 -3.51 5.56
N HIS A 175 -5.27 -3.84 4.30
CA HIS A 175 -5.95 -3.38 3.08
C HIS A 175 -6.06 -4.40 1.94
N ALA A 176 -5.19 -5.44 1.89
CA ALA A 176 -5.07 -6.33 0.73
C ALA A 176 -4.73 -7.78 1.12
N THR A 177 -5.31 -8.28 2.20
CA THR A 177 -5.22 -9.68 2.68
C THR A 177 -3.80 -10.28 2.61
N THR A 178 -3.54 -11.21 1.69
CA THR A 178 -2.25 -11.90 1.55
C THR A 178 -1.08 -10.97 1.22
N SER A 179 -1.35 -9.83 0.57
CA SER A 179 -0.33 -8.83 0.22
C SER A 179 0.00 -7.86 1.35
N ASN A 180 -0.77 -7.79 2.45
CA ASN A 180 -0.58 -6.80 3.53
C ASN A 180 0.85 -6.72 4.06
N SER A 181 1.54 -7.85 4.22
CA SER A 181 2.88 -7.87 4.83
C SER A 181 3.98 -7.32 3.91
N ARG A 182 3.81 -7.41 2.59
CA ARG A 182 4.82 -7.07 1.58
C ARG A 182 4.46 -5.88 0.70
N SER A 183 3.32 -5.25 0.93
CA SER A 183 2.84 -4.16 0.09
C SER A 183 2.72 -2.81 0.81
N ILE A 184 2.64 -1.77 0.00
CA ILE A 184 2.21 -0.43 0.39
C ILE A 184 0.87 -0.19 -0.28
N GLY A 185 -0.19 0.11 0.51
CA GLY A 185 -1.52 0.39 0.00
C GLY A 185 -1.76 1.87 -0.21
N ILE A 186 -2.46 2.21 -1.30
CA ILE A 186 -2.82 3.57 -1.68
C ILE A 186 -4.31 3.61 -2.02
N GLU A 187 -5.12 4.31 -1.22
CA GLU A 187 -6.52 4.62 -1.52
C GLU A 187 -6.58 5.92 -2.33
N ILE A 188 -7.34 5.93 -3.42
CA ILE A 188 -7.51 7.10 -4.28
C ILE A 188 -8.97 7.50 -4.26
N ALA A 189 -9.27 8.74 -3.87
CA ALA A 189 -10.64 9.22 -3.73
C ALA A 189 -11.41 9.11 -5.06
N ASN A 190 -12.35 8.17 -5.11
CA ASN A 190 -13.23 7.93 -6.25
C ASN A 190 -14.44 7.12 -5.78
N VAL A 191 -15.62 7.46 -6.23
CA VAL A 191 -16.87 6.80 -5.81
C VAL A 191 -16.95 5.33 -6.23
N GLY A 192 -16.09 4.94 -7.17
CA GLY A 192 -15.94 3.56 -7.63
C GLY A 192 -16.68 3.24 -8.94
N ALA A 193 -16.67 1.96 -9.26
CA ALA A 193 -17.22 1.40 -10.48
C ALA A 193 -18.50 0.61 -10.21
N PHE A 194 -19.50 0.75 -11.09
CA PHE A 194 -20.82 0.15 -10.94
C PHE A 194 -21.27 -0.56 -12.22
N PRO A 195 -22.12 -1.59 -12.15
CA PRO A 195 -22.78 -2.14 -13.32
C PRO A 195 -23.49 -1.04 -14.12
N PRO A 196 -23.56 -1.15 -15.48
CA PRO A 196 -24.11 -0.06 -16.31
C PRO A 196 -25.56 0.32 -16.01
N LYS A 197 -26.33 -0.55 -15.34
CA LYS A 197 -27.71 -0.29 -14.90
C LYS A 197 -27.79 0.38 -13.52
N GLU A 198 -26.69 0.47 -12.76
CA GLU A 198 -26.61 0.99 -11.39
C GLU A 198 -25.88 2.34 -11.35
N THR A 199 -26.36 3.31 -12.12
CA THR A 199 -25.70 4.61 -12.27
C THR A 199 -26.05 5.64 -11.18
N GLN A 200 -27.00 5.34 -10.31
CA GLN A 200 -27.44 6.28 -9.26
C GLN A 200 -26.32 6.77 -8.33
N PRO A 201 -25.38 5.93 -7.85
CA PRO A 201 -24.28 6.42 -7.03
C PRO A 201 -23.41 7.44 -7.77
N LEU A 202 -23.17 7.21 -9.08
CA LEU A 202 -22.43 8.16 -9.91
C LEU A 202 -23.16 9.49 -10.07
N ALA A 203 -24.49 9.47 -10.34
CA ALA A 203 -25.30 10.67 -10.53
C ALA A 203 -25.36 11.56 -9.28
N LYS A 204 -25.18 11.00 -8.07
CA LYS A 204 -25.12 11.77 -6.83
C LYS A 204 -23.86 12.63 -6.70
N TRP A 205 -22.75 12.17 -7.26
CA TRP A 205 -21.44 12.78 -7.10
C TRP A 205 -20.96 13.56 -8.33
N TYR A 206 -21.36 13.13 -9.54
CA TYR A 206 -20.88 13.71 -10.79
C TYR A 206 -21.98 14.52 -11.46
N GLN A 207 -21.78 15.83 -11.55
CA GLN A 207 -22.77 16.77 -12.04
C GLN A 207 -22.20 17.61 -13.17
N ALA A 208 -22.96 17.73 -14.27
CA ALA A 208 -22.67 18.72 -15.30
C ALA A 208 -22.80 20.13 -14.71
N ASP A 209 -21.84 21.00 -14.94
CA ASP A 209 -21.88 22.40 -14.50
C ASP A 209 -21.73 23.41 -15.65
N VAL A 210 -20.97 23.05 -16.68
CA VAL A 210 -20.86 23.79 -17.94
C VAL A 210 -20.92 22.80 -19.09
N PRO A 211 -21.29 23.22 -20.31
CA PRO A 211 -21.35 22.33 -21.47
C PRO A 211 -20.08 21.53 -21.66
N GLY A 212 -20.21 20.21 -21.76
CA GLY A 212 -19.10 19.27 -21.96
C GLY A 212 -18.20 19.05 -20.73
N LYS A 213 -18.49 19.64 -19.56
CA LYS A 213 -17.72 19.43 -18.33
C LYS A 213 -18.56 18.85 -17.22
N VAL A 214 -17.94 17.96 -16.46
CA VAL A 214 -18.51 17.35 -15.24
C VAL A 214 -17.63 17.74 -14.06
N ARG A 215 -18.24 18.01 -12.93
CA ARG A 215 -17.56 18.23 -11.66
C ARG A 215 -17.90 17.12 -10.66
N ILE A 216 -16.97 16.84 -9.78
CA ILE A 216 -17.19 16.01 -8.61
C ILE A 216 -17.77 16.92 -7.53
N LYS A 217 -19.01 16.66 -7.13
CA LYS A 217 -19.71 17.43 -6.11
C LYS A 217 -20.19 16.50 -5.02
N PRO A 218 -19.61 16.58 -3.82
CA PRO A 218 -20.05 15.78 -2.69
C PRO A 218 -21.56 15.99 -2.41
N PRO A 219 -22.29 14.93 -2.05
CA PRO A 219 -23.69 15.04 -1.65
C PRO A 219 -23.89 16.02 -0.49
N LYS A 220 -25.08 16.59 -0.35
CA LYS A 220 -25.40 17.60 0.69
C LYS A 220 -25.21 17.08 2.12
N GLU A 221 -25.28 15.79 2.30
CA GLU A 221 -25.06 15.09 3.57
C GLU A 221 -23.59 15.17 4.03
N VAL A 222 -22.65 15.37 3.11
CA VAL A 222 -21.25 15.60 3.40
C VAL A 222 -21.06 17.07 3.77
N LYS A 223 -21.15 17.38 5.06
CA LYS A 223 -21.06 18.76 5.57
C LYS A 223 -19.66 19.32 5.51
N GLU A 224 -18.65 18.48 5.70
CA GLU A 224 -17.23 18.87 5.74
C GLU A 224 -16.42 17.95 4.82
N THR A 225 -15.81 18.50 3.79
CA THR A 225 -15.02 17.74 2.81
C THR A 225 -13.57 17.52 3.23
N ARG A 226 -12.98 18.49 3.96
CA ARG A 226 -11.56 18.58 4.31
C ARG A 226 -10.61 18.52 3.11
N ILE A 227 -11.09 18.84 1.90
CA ILE A 227 -10.21 19.03 0.74
C ILE A 227 -9.21 20.13 1.12
N HIS A 228 -7.92 19.85 0.96
CA HIS A 228 -6.88 20.74 1.46
C HIS A 228 -6.79 22.05 0.68
N THR A 229 -7.01 21.99 -0.66
CA THR A 229 -6.98 23.16 -1.53
C THR A 229 -8.30 23.93 -1.39
N PRO A 230 -8.28 25.20 -0.90
CA PRO A 230 -9.48 26.01 -0.75
C PRO A 230 -10.20 26.21 -2.10
N ASN A 231 -11.52 26.09 -2.09
CA ASN A 231 -12.40 26.29 -3.25
C ASN A 231 -12.05 25.41 -4.48
N PHE A 232 -11.42 24.27 -4.26
CA PHE A 232 -11.05 23.35 -5.34
C PHE A 232 -12.29 22.81 -6.05
N VAL A 233 -12.32 22.92 -7.37
CA VAL A 233 -13.37 22.36 -8.23
C VAL A 233 -12.84 21.09 -8.88
N ALA A 234 -13.09 19.96 -8.23
CA ALA A 234 -12.66 18.66 -8.72
C ALA A 234 -13.39 18.26 -10.00
N ARG A 235 -12.64 17.79 -11.00
CA ARG A 235 -13.16 17.30 -12.28
C ARG A 235 -12.48 16.00 -12.68
N PRO A 236 -13.21 15.00 -13.18
CA PRO A 236 -12.58 13.83 -13.76
C PRO A 236 -11.74 14.21 -14.99
N ALA A 237 -10.61 13.54 -15.19
CA ALA A 237 -9.72 13.80 -16.34
C ALA A 237 -10.44 13.58 -17.69
N ARG A 238 -11.29 12.57 -17.75
CA ARG A 238 -12.22 12.35 -18.86
C ARG A 238 -13.64 12.71 -18.40
N PRO A 239 -14.34 13.65 -19.05
CA PRO A 239 -15.64 14.12 -18.58
C PRO A 239 -16.76 13.09 -18.73
N ALA A 240 -16.64 12.14 -19.64
CA ALA A 240 -17.57 11.01 -19.80
C ALA A 240 -17.14 9.82 -18.93
N PRO A 241 -18.10 9.07 -18.37
CA PRO A 241 -17.77 7.86 -17.65
C PRO A 241 -17.18 6.81 -18.58
N VAL A 242 -16.19 6.10 -18.08
CA VAL A 242 -15.49 5.01 -18.79
C VAL A 242 -16.20 3.69 -18.54
N ARG A 243 -16.34 2.89 -19.59
CA ARG A 243 -16.82 1.50 -19.49
C ARG A 243 -15.67 0.54 -19.75
N GLY A 244 -15.61 -0.52 -18.96
CA GLY A 244 -14.60 -1.56 -19.15
C GLY A 244 -14.93 -2.81 -18.33
N ILE A 245 -14.17 -3.87 -18.60
CA ILE A 245 -14.36 -5.18 -17.95
C ILE A 245 -13.31 -5.34 -16.85
N VAL A 246 -13.75 -5.62 -15.63
CA VAL A 246 -12.91 -6.07 -14.52
C VAL A 246 -13.56 -7.30 -13.89
N GLN A 247 -12.80 -8.35 -13.63
CA GLN A 247 -13.30 -9.63 -13.11
C GLN A 247 -14.46 -10.20 -13.97
N GLY A 248 -14.35 -10.09 -15.30
CA GLY A 248 -15.39 -10.54 -16.23
C GLY A 248 -16.70 -9.74 -16.21
N ARG A 249 -16.77 -8.65 -15.42
CA ARG A 249 -17.97 -7.82 -15.26
C ARG A 249 -17.82 -6.48 -15.99
N MET A 250 -18.82 -6.14 -16.81
CA MET A 250 -18.91 -4.79 -17.41
C MET A 250 -19.23 -3.76 -16.33
N LEU A 251 -18.40 -2.75 -16.20
CA LEU A 251 -18.51 -1.69 -15.20
C LEU A 251 -18.46 -0.32 -15.86
N THR A 252 -19.04 0.67 -15.18
CA THR A 252 -19.01 2.10 -15.53
C THR A 252 -18.45 2.87 -14.36
N GLN A 253 -17.46 3.75 -14.60
CA GLN A 253 -16.79 4.55 -13.61
C GLN A 253 -16.42 5.91 -14.17
N TYR A 254 -16.52 6.97 -13.38
CA TYR A 254 -15.88 8.25 -13.75
C TYR A 254 -14.39 8.19 -13.44
N ASP A 255 -13.61 8.89 -14.27
CA ASP A 255 -12.17 8.97 -14.14
C ASP A 255 -11.73 9.69 -12.85
N TYR A 256 -10.51 9.50 -12.48
CA TYR A 256 -9.81 10.26 -11.44
C TYR A 256 -9.50 11.68 -11.94
N THR A 257 -9.14 12.59 -11.03
CA THR A 257 -8.75 13.95 -11.43
C THR A 257 -7.33 13.97 -12.00
N PRO A 258 -6.99 14.96 -12.85
CA PRO A 258 -5.60 15.16 -13.29
C PRO A 258 -4.64 15.35 -12.12
N GLU A 259 -5.08 16.01 -11.05
CA GLU A 259 -4.30 16.27 -9.84
C GLU A 259 -3.99 14.97 -9.08
N GLN A 260 -4.95 14.03 -9.02
CA GLN A 260 -4.72 12.70 -8.44
C GLN A 260 -3.67 11.92 -9.23
N TYR A 261 -3.76 11.90 -10.56
CA TYR A 261 -2.75 11.24 -11.39
C TYR A 261 -1.37 11.86 -11.24
N ALA A 262 -1.28 13.20 -11.23
CA ALA A 262 0.00 13.90 -11.07
C ALA A 262 0.64 13.60 -9.70
N ALA A 263 -0.16 13.57 -8.63
CA ALA A 263 0.31 13.23 -7.29
C ALA A 263 0.72 11.75 -7.19
N LEU A 264 -0.11 10.85 -7.73
CA LEU A 264 0.15 9.40 -7.71
C LEU A 264 1.41 9.05 -8.50
N ALA A 265 1.63 9.63 -9.67
CA ALA A 265 2.84 9.41 -10.46
C ALA A 265 4.11 9.78 -9.68
N LYS A 266 4.12 10.93 -9.01
CA LYS A 266 5.25 11.37 -8.17
C LYS A 266 5.45 10.47 -6.95
N LEU A 267 4.36 10.07 -6.29
CA LEU A 267 4.40 9.13 -5.16
C LEU A 267 4.97 7.78 -5.60
N THR A 268 4.45 7.23 -6.71
CA THR A 268 4.89 5.95 -7.27
C THR A 268 6.37 5.99 -7.64
N ALA A 269 6.83 7.02 -8.35
CA ALA A 269 8.24 7.20 -8.69
C ALA A 269 9.13 7.27 -7.44
N THR A 270 8.67 7.96 -6.38
CA THR A 270 9.40 8.03 -5.10
C THR A 270 9.45 6.66 -4.42
N LEU A 271 8.33 5.94 -4.37
CA LEU A 271 8.26 4.61 -3.74
C LEU A 271 9.13 3.59 -4.49
N CYS A 272 9.11 3.57 -5.83
CA CYS A 272 9.99 2.70 -6.63
C CYS A 272 11.47 3.00 -6.40
N ARG A 273 11.84 4.29 -6.21
CA ARG A 273 13.22 4.68 -5.88
C ARG A 273 13.63 4.24 -4.47
N VAL A 274 12.71 4.34 -3.49
CA VAL A 274 12.96 3.95 -2.10
C VAL A 274 12.95 2.43 -1.92
N PHE A 275 12.10 1.71 -2.63
CA PHE A 275 11.93 0.25 -2.54
C PHE A 275 12.36 -0.44 -3.83
N PRO A 276 13.62 -0.86 -3.94
CA PRO A 276 14.19 -1.36 -5.20
C PRO A 276 13.57 -2.68 -5.70
N LEU A 277 12.85 -3.41 -4.87
CA LEU A 277 12.13 -4.61 -5.28
C LEU A 277 10.83 -4.28 -6.03
N ILE A 278 10.28 -3.08 -5.87
CA ILE A 278 9.07 -2.66 -6.58
C ILE A 278 9.44 -2.27 -8.01
N LYS A 279 9.08 -3.11 -8.97
CA LYS A 279 9.14 -2.74 -10.38
C LYS A 279 8.05 -1.73 -10.69
N CYS A 280 8.41 -0.60 -11.30
CA CYS A 280 7.44 0.41 -11.70
C CYS A 280 6.68 -0.03 -12.96
N ASP A 281 5.98 -1.15 -12.85
CA ASP A 281 5.13 -1.73 -13.89
C ASP A 281 3.96 -2.49 -13.25
N TYR A 282 2.92 -2.77 -14.05
CA TYR A 282 1.70 -3.47 -13.65
C TYR A 282 1.49 -4.76 -14.46
N PRO A 283 0.63 -5.70 -14.00
CA PRO A 283 0.43 -6.98 -14.68
C PRO A 283 -0.11 -6.81 -16.11
N ARG A 284 0.65 -7.34 -17.07
CA ARG A 284 0.29 -7.36 -18.50
C ARG A 284 0.23 -8.79 -19.02
N ASP A 285 -0.62 -9.03 -20.00
CA ASP A 285 -0.63 -10.28 -20.76
C ASP A 285 0.53 -10.33 -21.77
N ALA A 286 0.65 -11.43 -22.51
CA ALA A 286 1.69 -11.62 -23.52
C ALA A 286 1.61 -10.61 -24.70
N ALA A 287 0.47 -9.96 -24.90
CA ALA A 287 0.28 -8.90 -25.90
C ALA A 287 0.54 -7.50 -25.33
N GLY A 288 0.89 -7.39 -24.04
CA GLY A 288 1.16 -6.12 -23.36
C GLY A 288 -0.09 -5.43 -22.81
N HIS A 289 -1.27 -6.04 -22.86
CA HIS A 289 -2.49 -5.47 -22.30
C HIS A 289 -2.57 -5.70 -20.79
N LEU A 290 -3.20 -4.75 -20.08
CA LEU A 290 -3.52 -4.89 -18.67
C LEU A 290 -4.31 -6.18 -18.41
N ILE A 291 -3.85 -7.01 -17.46
CA ILE A 291 -4.64 -8.11 -16.92
C ILE A 291 -5.72 -7.51 -16.01
N THR A 292 -7.00 -7.76 -16.30
CA THR A 292 -8.15 -7.15 -15.59
C THR A 292 -8.87 -8.13 -14.66
N HIS A 293 -8.19 -9.16 -14.22
CA HIS A 293 -8.70 -10.20 -13.31
C HIS A 293 -7.63 -10.62 -12.30
N THR A 294 -8.04 -11.41 -11.32
CA THR A 294 -7.15 -11.95 -10.26
C THR A 294 -6.02 -12.77 -10.86
N LEU A 295 -4.81 -12.51 -10.41
CA LEU A 295 -3.64 -13.31 -10.79
C LEU A 295 -3.70 -14.68 -10.10
N PRO A 296 -3.25 -15.76 -10.78
CA PRO A 296 -3.06 -17.04 -10.12
C PRO A 296 -2.13 -16.90 -8.91
N ASP A 297 -2.39 -17.61 -7.82
CA ASP A 297 -1.63 -17.51 -6.56
C ASP A 297 -0.11 -17.63 -6.78
N ALA A 298 0.34 -18.60 -7.58
CA ALA A 298 1.75 -18.81 -7.88
C ALA A 298 2.42 -17.65 -8.66
N VAL A 299 1.61 -16.85 -9.38
CA VAL A 299 2.06 -15.64 -10.06
C VAL A 299 2.09 -14.48 -9.08
N LEU A 300 1.00 -14.29 -8.31
CA LEU A 300 0.89 -13.22 -7.31
C LEU A 300 1.99 -13.32 -6.25
N GLU A 301 2.30 -14.53 -5.78
CA GLU A 301 3.36 -14.79 -4.79
C GLU A 301 4.73 -14.26 -5.25
N LYS A 302 5.02 -14.33 -6.55
CA LYS A 302 6.31 -13.90 -7.15
C LYS A 302 6.24 -12.49 -7.74
N TYR A 303 5.06 -11.89 -7.82
CA TYR A 303 4.90 -10.61 -8.47
C TYR A 303 5.52 -9.48 -7.65
N GLN A 304 6.31 -8.64 -8.31
CA GLN A 304 6.97 -7.47 -7.76
C GLN A 304 6.60 -6.26 -8.60
N GLY A 305 5.82 -5.31 -8.07
CA GLY A 305 5.40 -4.14 -8.83
C GLY A 305 4.07 -3.57 -8.37
N ILE A 306 3.34 -2.93 -9.27
CA ILE A 306 2.11 -2.19 -8.98
C ILE A 306 0.90 -3.08 -9.30
N LEU A 307 0.03 -3.27 -8.33
CA LEU A 307 -1.18 -4.09 -8.44
C LEU A 307 -2.43 -3.23 -8.22
N GLY A 308 -3.52 -3.54 -8.90
CA GLY A 308 -4.85 -3.20 -8.42
C GLY A 308 -5.32 -4.27 -7.43
N HIS A 309 -6.23 -3.92 -6.55
CA HIS A 309 -6.79 -4.87 -5.59
C HIS A 309 -7.45 -6.07 -6.29
N PHE A 310 -8.03 -5.86 -7.47
CA PHE A 310 -8.61 -6.93 -8.29
C PHE A 310 -7.59 -7.96 -8.78
N HIS A 311 -6.28 -7.64 -8.82
CA HIS A 311 -5.25 -8.62 -9.12
C HIS A 311 -5.02 -9.62 -7.98
N ILE A 312 -5.46 -9.27 -6.75
CA ILE A 312 -5.23 -10.03 -5.51
C ILE A 312 -6.45 -10.85 -5.11
N GLN A 313 -7.66 -10.31 -5.30
CA GLN A 313 -8.91 -10.91 -4.82
C GLN A 313 -10.01 -10.84 -5.89
N GLU A 314 -10.67 -11.98 -6.15
CA GLU A 314 -11.73 -12.12 -7.17
C GLU A 314 -12.97 -11.27 -6.90
N ASN A 315 -13.27 -10.97 -5.63
CA ASN A 315 -14.40 -10.14 -5.24
C ASN A 315 -14.11 -8.64 -5.30
N LYS A 316 -12.90 -8.23 -5.68
CA LYS A 316 -12.47 -6.82 -5.79
C LYS A 316 -12.46 -6.35 -7.24
N ILE A 317 -12.75 -5.07 -7.42
CA ILE A 317 -12.80 -4.44 -8.75
C ILE A 317 -12.01 -3.12 -8.81
N ASP A 318 -11.48 -2.65 -7.68
CA ASP A 318 -10.66 -1.44 -7.55
C ASP A 318 -9.22 -1.65 -8.07
N PRO A 319 -8.62 -0.63 -8.71
CA PRO A 319 -9.04 0.76 -8.88
C PRO A 319 -10.05 0.99 -10.03
N GLY A 320 -10.55 -0.06 -10.69
CA GLY A 320 -11.63 -0.03 -11.65
C GLY A 320 -11.21 0.30 -13.10
N PRO A 321 -12.19 0.25 -14.04
CA PRO A 321 -11.90 0.34 -15.47
C PRO A 321 -11.54 1.76 -15.95
N ALA A 322 -11.81 2.79 -15.15
CA ALA A 322 -11.43 4.16 -15.50
C ALA A 322 -9.99 4.49 -15.14
N PHE A 323 -9.31 3.66 -14.36
CA PHE A 323 -7.93 3.94 -13.96
C PHE A 323 -6.97 3.83 -15.15
N ASP A 324 -6.22 4.91 -15.40
CA ASP A 324 -5.24 5.00 -16.48
C ASP A 324 -3.84 4.64 -15.96
N TRP A 325 -3.48 3.39 -16.15
CA TRP A 325 -2.22 2.81 -15.66
C TRP A 325 -0.98 3.45 -16.28
N GLU A 326 -1.06 3.90 -17.53
CA GLU A 326 0.08 4.51 -18.22
C GLU A 326 0.48 5.86 -17.61
N LYS A 327 -0.44 6.54 -16.93
CA LYS A 327 -0.14 7.81 -16.26
C LYS A 327 0.74 7.68 -15.02
N ILE A 328 0.93 6.47 -14.50
CA ILE A 328 1.68 6.25 -13.26
C ILE A 328 2.97 5.45 -13.45
N VAL A 329 3.17 4.87 -14.64
CA VAL A 329 4.39 4.15 -15.01
C VAL A 329 5.13 4.92 -16.11
N GLY A 330 6.45 4.78 -16.17
CA GLY A 330 7.25 5.35 -17.27
C GLY A 330 7.59 6.84 -17.18
N HIS A 331 7.37 7.49 -16.05
CA HIS A 331 7.90 8.83 -15.78
C HIS A 331 9.13 8.70 -14.88
N PRO A 332 10.36 8.80 -15.46
CA PRO A 332 11.62 8.79 -14.69
C PRO A 332 11.75 10.02 -13.79
#